data_96304846600774941b98ef80b90c1a83
#
_entry.id   96304846600774941b98ef80b90c1a83
#
_cell.length_a   1.000
_cell.length_b   1.000
_cell.length_c   1.000
_cell.angle_alpha   90.00
_cell.angle_beta   90.00
_cell.angle_gamma   90.00
#
_symmetry.space_group_name_H-M   'P 1'
#
loop_
_entity.id
_entity.type
_entity.pdbx_description
1 polymer ?
#
loop_
_entity_poly.entity_id
_entity_poly.type
_entity_poly.pdbx_seq_one_letter_code
_entity_poly.pdbx_strand_id
1 'polypeptide(L)' 'MQIYVNGEETRVPEGINMAGLIEMLELTGHRIAVEVNQELVPRSGFAEQHLKEADQVEIIHAVGGG' A
#
# COMPACT_ATOMS: atom_id res chain seq x y z
N MET A 1 6.18 -9.78 -8.98
CA MET A 1 4.98 -10.45 -8.45
C MET A 1 3.77 -9.57 -8.66
N GLN A 2 2.61 -10.14 -8.52
CA GLN A 2 1.38 -9.41 -8.78
C GLN A 2 0.58 -9.25 -7.50
N ILE A 3 0.12 -8.04 -7.27
CA ILE A 3 -0.78 -7.73 -6.15
C ILE A 3 -1.99 -6.99 -6.73
N TYR A 4 -2.92 -6.63 -5.87
CA TYR A 4 -4.09 -5.86 -6.27
C TYR A 4 -4.13 -4.59 -5.44
N VAL A 5 -4.15 -3.44 -6.12
CA VAL A 5 -4.24 -2.15 -5.45
C VAL A 5 -5.60 -1.56 -5.79
N ASN A 6 -6.45 -1.43 -4.78
CA ASN A 6 -7.83 -0.95 -4.97
C ASN A 6 -8.54 -1.77 -6.05
N GLY A 7 -8.30 -3.07 -6.05
CA GLY A 7 -8.92 -3.99 -7.00
C GLY A 7 -8.24 -4.10 -8.35
N GLU A 8 -7.20 -3.32 -8.60
CA GLU A 8 -6.52 -3.35 -9.89
C GLU A 8 -5.24 -4.16 -9.80
N GLU A 9 -5.02 -5.02 -10.79
CA GLU A 9 -3.79 -5.81 -10.87
C GLU A 9 -2.60 -4.87 -11.02
N THR A 10 -1.60 -5.08 -10.19
CA THR A 10 -0.42 -4.22 -10.17
C THR A 10 0.83 -5.08 -10.06
N ARG A 11 1.76 -4.88 -11.01
CA ARG A 11 3.04 -5.57 -10.98
C ARG A 11 4.00 -4.84 -10.07
N VAL A 12 4.65 -5.59 -9.17
CA VAL A 12 5.62 -5.01 -8.26
C VAL A 12 6.80 -5.95 -8.12
N PRO A 13 7.96 -5.43 -7.72
CA PRO A 13 9.12 -6.30 -7.47
C PRO A 13 8.85 -7.26 -6.31
N GLU A 14 9.47 -8.42 -6.38
CA GLU A 14 9.38 -9.38 -5.30
C GLU A 14 10.04 -8.81 -4.05
N GLY A 15 9.41 -9.04 -2.91
CA GLY A 15 9.97 -8.57 -1.66
C GLY A 15 9.71 -7.12 -1.34
N ILE A 16 8.96 -6.42 -2.19
CA ILE A 16 8.65 -5.03 -1.93
C ILE A 16 7.89 -4.87 -0.61
N ASN A 17 8.18 -3.83 0.13
CA ASN A 17 7.41 -3.52 1.33
C ASN A 17 6.42 -2.40 1.02
N MET A 18 5.57 -2.09 1.99
CA MET A 18 4.55 -1.06 1.77
C MET A 18 5.18 0.30 1.50
N ALA A 19 6.28 0.63 2.19
CA ALA A 19 6.96 1.91 1.93
C ALA A 19 7.38 2.01 0.47
N GLY A 20 7.93 0.92 -0.07
CA GLY A 20 8.33 0.88 -1.47
C GLY A 20 7.16 1.00 -2.43
N LEU A 21 6.03 0.37 -2.09
CA LEU A 21 4.84 0.47 -2.92
C LEU A 21 4.31 1.90 -2.95
N ILE A 22 4.26 2.54 -1.80
CA ILE A 22 3.78 3.93 -1.70
C ILE A 22 4.67 4.84 -2.54
N GLU A 23 5.98 4.62 -2.49
CA GLU A 23 6.92 5.40 -3.28
C GLU A 23 6.71 5.15 -4.78
N MET A 24 6.53 3.89 -5.16
CA MET A 24 6.30 3.51 -6.54
C MET A 24 5.03 4.15 -7.11
N LEU A 25 4.02 4.29 -6.29
CA LEU A 25 2.76 4.91 -6.68
C LEU A 25 2.79 6.43 -6.56
N GLU A 26 3.93 6.98 -6.14
CA GLU A 26 4.12 8.44 -5.99
C GLU A 26 3.17 9.03 -4.95
N LEU A 27 2.94 8.29 -3.89
CA LEU A 27 2.05 8.72 -2.83
C LEU A 27 2.78 9.10 -1.55
N THR A 28 4.11 9.15 -1.60
CA THR A 28 4.91 9.55 -0.44
C THR A 28 4.50 10.95 0.01
N GLY A 29 4.22 11.09 1.30
CA GLY A 29 3.80 12.36 1.83
C GLY A 29 2.31 12.64 1.71
N HIS A 30 1.58 11.81 1.00
CA HIS A 30 0.13 11.96 0.91
C HIS A 30 -0.52 11.45 2.18
N ARG A 31 -1.67 12.03 2.50
CA ARG A 31 -2.47 11.57 3.63
C ARG A 31 -3.29 10.38 3.16
N ILE A 32 -2.87 9.21 3.55
CA ILE A 32 -3.52 7.99 3.11
C ILE A 32 -3.68 7.03 4.28
N ALA A 33 -4.70 6.19 4.19
CA ALA A 33 -4.86 5.03 5.05
C ALA A 33 -4.67 3.80 4.17
N VAL A 34 -3.95 2.83 4.67
CA VAL A 34 -3.58 1.66 3.90
C VAL A 34 -4.02 0.40 4.63
N GLU A 35 -4.62 -0.52 3.89
CA GLU A 35 -4.96 -1.85 4.39
C GLU A 35 -4.36 -2.90 3.51
N VAL A 36 -3.95 -4.00 4.12
CA VAL A 36 -3.51 -5.19 3.39
C VAL A 36 -4.37 -6.34 3.86
N ASN A 37 -5.09 -6.93 2.92
CA ASN A 37 -6.00 -8.04 3.22
C ASN A 37 -6.94 -7.67 4.38
N GLN A 38 -7.47 -6.45 4.32
CA GLN A 38 -8.45 -5.91 5.25
C GLN A 38 -7.89 -5.59 6.63
N GLU A 39 -6.58 -5.55 6.77
CA GLU A 39 -5.95 -5.15 8.02
C GLU A 39 -5.25 -3.82 7.85
N LEU A 40 -5.52 -2.90 8.74
CA LEU A 40 -4.91 -1.57 8.70
C LEU A 40 -3.42 -1.67 8.93
N VAL A 41 -2.65 -0.97 8.10
CA VAL A 41 -1.20 -0.87 8.26
C VAL A 41 -0.89 0.57 8.62
N PRO A 42 -0.46 0.84 9.85
CA PRO A 42 -0.11 2.21 10.22
C PRO A 42 1.14 2.67 9.48
N ARG A 43 1.24 3.97 9.29
CA ARG A 43 2.39 4.53 8.57
C ARG A 43 3.71 4.09 9.18
N SER A 44 3.77 4.02 10.50
CA SER A 44 4.98 3.59 11.19
C SER A 44 5.35 2.13 10.91
N GLY A 45 4.43 1.36 10.34
CA GLY A 45 4.69 -0.03 9.99
C GLY A 45 4.96 -0.27 8.52
N PHE A 46 4.97 0.77 7.70
CA PHE A 46 5.11 0.59 6.25
C PHE A 46 6.41 -0.13 5.90
N ALA A 47 7.49 0.17 6.61
CA ALA A 47 8.80 -0.41 6.26
C ALA A 47 8.88 -1.88 6.63
N GLU A 48 8.10 -2.34 7.60
CA GLU A 48 8.08 -3.73 8.00
C GLU A 48 7.00 -4.56 7.32
N GLN A 49 6.10 -3.91 6.59
CA GLN A 49 5.01 -4.63 5.93
C GLN A 49 5.45 -5.08 4.55
N HIS A 50 5.94 -6.32 4.48
CA HIS A 50 6.33 -6.90 3.19
C HIS A 50 5.12 -7.47 2.49
N LEU A 51 5.05 -7.28 1.18
CA LEU A 51 3.93 -7.74 0.39
C LEU A 51 4.22 -9.11 -0.19
N LYS A 52 3.15 -9.86 -0.43
CA LYS A 52 3.22 -11.20 -0.99
C LYS A 52 2.34 -11.28 -2.21
N GLU A 53 2.58 -12.30 -3.00
CA GLU A 53 1.79 -12.56 -4.20
C GLU A 53 0.29 -12.55 -3.86
N ALA A 54 -0.47 -11.84 -4.67
CA ALA A 54 -1.93 -11.76 -4.59
C ALA A 54 -2.45 -10.97 -3.38
N ASP A 55 -1.59 -10.25 -2.67
CA ASP A 55 -2.07 -9.40 -1.57
C ASP A 55 -3.07 -8.37 -2.10
N GLN A 56 -4.09 -8.13 -1.29
CA GLN A 56 -5.14 -7.14 -1.59
C GLN A 56 -4.82 -5.88 -0.81
N VAL A 57 -4.39 -4.85 -1.50
CA VAL A 57 -4.01 -3.58 -0.87
C VAL A 57 -5.08 -2.55 -1.16
N GLU A 58 -5.56 -1.88 -0.11
CA GLU A 58 -6.49 -0.77 -0.28
C GLU A 58 -5.83 0.51 0.21
N ILE A 59 -5.87 1.52 -0.62
CA ILE A 59 -5.30 2.82 -0.29
C ILE A 59 -6.40 3.84 -0.38
N ILE A 60 -6.68 4.50 0.74
CA ILE A 60 -7.75 5.47 0.83
C ILE A 60 -7.13 6.82 1.13
N HIS A 61 -7.41 7.79 0.30
CA HIS A 61 -6.93 9.15 0.56
C HIS A 61 -7.80 9.77 1.63
N ALA A 62 -7.14 10.32 2.65
CA ALA A 62 -7.87 11.04 3.68
C ALA A 62 -8.44 12.31 3.05
N VAL A 63 -9.73 12.53 3.27
CA VAL A 63 -10.34 13.77 2.82
C VAL A 63 -9.75 14.88 3.68
N GLY A 64 -9.10 15.82 3.04
CA GLY A 64 -8.47 16.88 3.76
C GLY A 64 -9.50 17.79 4.37
N GLY A 65 -10.22 17.31 5.29
CA GLY A 65 -11.31 18.06 5.88
C GLY A 65 -10.84 19.06 6.87
N GLY A 66 -9.91 19.49 6.67
CA GLY A 66 -9.60 20.41 7.59
C GLY A 66 -8.94 20.61 8.54
#